data_79f155f8df72c31e4f8e1bbd1e1dc960
#
_entry.id   79f155f8df72c31e4f8e1bbd1e1dc960
#
_cell.length_a   1.000
_cell.length_b   1.000
_cell.length_c   1.000
_cell.angle_alpha   90.00
_cell.angle_beta   90.00
_cell.angle_gamma   90.00
#
_symmetry.space_group_name_H-M   'P 1'
#
loop_
_entity.id
_entity.type
_entity.pdbx_description
1 polymer ?
#
loop_
_entity_poly.entity_id
_entity_poly.type
_entity_poly.pdbx_seq_one_letter_code
_entity_poly.pdbx_strand_id
1 'polypeptide(L)'
;MQSLSLRNYVAVGLRGNRSSNRSSQVFRWGCSVTDYALNEECIFHAIEEIAGSMSIDTSRIFLGGFGKGAMLAQWVGLRNPEQVAGVIACNGPFPSNKRALALWKQARGLPVLAMQSSDSKRFGVDQMISTMKTAHRAGLNYRLIRFESRSEEPLDPANAQSHREADPEFEGSLEVEMLRAANRFMMGIVTGTDIPLLSEPEVPEQSSWLQ
;
A
#
# COMPACT_ATOMS: atom_id res chain seq x y z
N MET A 1 9.33 4.54 7.23
CA MET A 1 10.19 4.64 6.02
C MET A 1 11.52 3.92 6.16
N GLN A 2 12.12 3.80 7.34
CA GLN A 2 13.41 3.09 7.54
C GLN A 2 13.38 1.59 7.22
N SER A 3 12.22 0.97 7.16
CA SER A 3 12.06 -0.45 6.80
C SER A 3 12.12 -0.73 5.29
N LEU A 4 12.08 0.31 4.46
CA LEU A 4 12.41 0.24 3.04
C LEU A 4 13.91 0.46 2.89
N SER A 5 14.56 -0.31 2.02
CA SER A 5 16.00 -0.16 1.80
C SER A 5 16.37 1.27 1.42
N LEU A 6 17.03 1.99 2.30
CA LEU A 6 17.50 3.37 2.07
C LEU A 6 18.51 3.50 0.93
N ARG A 7 19.07 2.40 0.47
CA ARG A 7 20.09 2.38 -0.59
C ARG A 7 19.52 2.26 -1.99
N ASN A 8 18.29 1.74 -2.13
CA ASN A 8 17.75 1.34 -3.42
C ASN A 8 16.55 2.15 -3.88
N TYR A 9 15.99 3.01 -3.01
CA TYR A 9 14.78 3.77 -3.32
C TYR A 9 14.88 5.22 -2.84
N VAL A 10 14.36 6.11 -3.67
CA VAL A 10 14.01 7.47 -3.26
C VAL A 10 12.52 7.47 -2.92
N ALA A 11 12.16 7.91 -1.73
CA ALA A 11 10.77 8.02 -1.33
C ALA A 11 10.35 9.50 -1.29
N VAL A 12 9.27 9.81 -2.02
CA VAL A 12 8.69 11.16 -2.08
C VAL A 12 7.32 11.14 -1.44
N GLY A 13 7.14 11.94 -0.41
CA GLY A 13 5.85 12.11 0.27
C GLY A 13 5.08 13.28 -0.31
N LEU A 14 3.95 13.00 -0.96
CA LEU A 14 3.05 14.04 -1.46
C LEU A 14 1.96 14.37 -0.43
N ARG A 15 1.60 15.63 -0.37
CA ARG A 15 0.55 16.14 0.52
C ARG A 15 -0.77 16.27 -0.23
N GLY A 16 -1.88 15.92 0.43
CA GLY A 16 -3.20 16.10 -0.15
C GLY A 16 -3.50 17.57 -0.51
N ASN A 17 -4.27 17.78 -1.57
CA ASN A 17 -4.55 19.09 -2.16
C ASN A 17 -5.65 19.90 -1.44
N ARG A 18 -6.32 19.33 -0.44
CA ARG A 18 -7.39 20.00 0.33
C ARG A 18 -6.97 20.24 1.76
N SER A 19 -6.97 21.49 2.22
CA SER A 19 -6.80 21.79 3.64
C SER A 19 -8.07 21.42 4.43
N SER A 20 -7.90 21.06 5.71
CA SER A 20 -9.04 20.89 6.62
C SER A 20 -9.50 22.25 7.10
N ASN A 21 -10.82 22.53 7.07
CA ASN A 21 -11.40 23.78 7.57
C ASN A 21 -11.17 24.01 9.08
N ARG A 22 -10.69 22.98 9.81
CA ARG A 22 -10.43 23.05 11.26
C ARG A 22 -8.97 23.31 11.62
N SER A 23 -8.04 23.12 10.69
CA SER A 23 -6.62 23.35 10.89
C SER A 23 -5.93 23.51 9.55
N SER A 24 -5.12 24.56 9.40
CA SER A 24 -4.28 24.79 8.22
C SER A 24 -3.15 23.75 8.06
N GLN A 25 -2.92 22.93 9.08
CA GLN A 25 -1.86 21.90 9.08
C GLN A 25 -2.34 20.51 8.66
N VAL A 26 -3.66 20.28 8.57
CA VAL A 26 -4.22 18.98 8.18
C VAL A 26 -4.66 19.03 6.72
N PHE A 27 -4.05 18.18 5.91
CA PHE A 27 -4.35 18.05 4.48
C PHE A 27 -5.08 16.75 4.20
N ARG A 28 -5.95 16.77 3.19
CA ARG A 28 -6.75 15.63 2.76
C ARG A 28 -6.67 15.48 1.25
N TRP A 29 -6.78 14.25 0.80
CA TRP A 29 -6.98 13.95 -0.60
C TRP A 29 -8.43 14.26 -0.99
N GLY A 30 -8.63 15.12 -1.98
CA GLY A 30 -9.92 15.32 -2.60
C GLY A 30 -10.32 14.11 -3.45
N CYS A 31 -11.61 13.89 -3.61
CA CYS A 31 -12.15 12.71 -4.30
C CYS A 31 -13.05 13.09 -5.49
N SER A 32 -13.11 14.37 -5.89
CA SER A 32 -13.79 14.78 -7.12
C SER A 32 -12.95 14.41 -8.35
N VAL A 33 -13.58 14.43 -9.52
CA VAL A 33 -12.87 14.18 -10.79
C VAL A 33 -11.75 15.18 -11.02
N THR A 34 -12.02 16.45 -10.68
CA THR A 34 -11.01 17.52 -10.76
C THR A 34 -9.87 17.29 -9.77
N ASP A 35 -10.18 16.84 -8.53
CA ASP A 35 -9.14 16.53 -7.56
C ASP A 35 -8.24 15.40 -8.03
N TYR A 36 -8.80 14.37 -8.66
CA TYR A 36 -8.00 13.28 -9.21
C TYR A 36 -7.07 13.76 -10.32
N ALA A 37 -7.54 14.59 -11.23
CA ALA A 37 -6.71 15.14 -12.31
C ALA A 37 -5.57 16.01 -11.75
N LEU A 38 -5.86 16.92 -10.83
CA LEU A 38 -4.85 17.76 -10.18
C LEU A 38 -3.83 16.95 -9.38
N ASN A 39 -4.28 15.93 -8.66
CA ASN A 39 -3.36 15.08 -7.90
C ASN A 39 -2.48 14.23 -8.84
N GLU A 40 -3.02 13.74 -9.94
CA GLU A 40 -2.27 13.02 -10.96
C GLU A 40 -1.17 13.91 -11.56
N GLU A 41 -1.50 15.15 -11.94
CA GLU A 41 -0.55 16.15 -12.43
C GLU A 41 0.55 16.42 -11.39
N CYS A 42 0.19 16.65 -10.13
CA CYS A 42 1.16 16.85 -9.05
C CYS A 42 2.09 15.65 -8.86
N ILE A 43 1.58 14.42 -9.00
CA ILE A 43 2.39 13.20 -8.88
C ILE A 43 3.44 13.14 -9.98
N PHE A 44 3.04 13.33 -11.24
CA PHE A 44 3.97 13.27 -12.37
C PHE A 44 4.95 14.44 -12.39
N HIS A 45 4.50 15.65 -12.02
CA HIS A 45 5.40 16.78 -11.87
C HIS A 45 6.49 16.52 -10.81
N ALA A 46 6.12 15.93 -9.67
CA ALA A 46 7.10 15.56 -8.64
C ALA A 46 8.10 14.50 -9.13
N ILE A 47 7.66 13.55 -9.95
CA ILE A 47 8.53 12.55 -10.58
C ILE A 47 9.52 13.22 -11.53
N GLU A 48 9.05 14.14 -12.37
CA GLU A 48 9.89 14.91 -13.32
C GLU A 48 10.92 15.75 -12.58
N GLU A 49 10.51 16.45 -11.51
CA GLU A 49 11.39 17.28 -10.69
C GLU A 49 12.52 16.46 -10.05
N ILE A 50 12.19 15.28 -9.52
CA ILE A 50 13.18 14.36 -8.94
C ILE A 50 14.10 13.81 -10.03
N ALA A 51 13.56 13.38 -11.17
CA ALA A 51 14.36 12.90 -12.31
C ALA A 51 15.31 13.95 -12.87
N GLY A 52 14.93 15.23 -12.80
CA GLY A 52 15.78 16.35 -13.18
C GLY A 52 16.90 16.66 -12.16
N SER A 53 16.72 16.27 -10.90
CA SER A 53 17.67 16.57 -9.82
C SER A 53 18.59 15.41 -9.48
N MET A 54 18.21 14.18 -9.78
CA MET A 54 18.99 12.97 -9.49
C MET A 54 18.75 11.89 -10.53
N SER A 55 19.73 11.00 -10.72
CA SER A 55 19.60 9.86 -11.61
C SER A 55 18.68 8.81 -10.99
N ILE A 56 17.47 8.68 -11.48
CA ILE A 56 16.52 7.64 -11.12
C ILE A 56 16.17 6.78 -12.33
N ASP A 57 15.82 5.53 -12.08
CA ASP A 57 15.29 4.63 -13.11
C ASP A 57 13.78 4.85 -13.23
N THR A 58 13.34 5.58 -14.24
CA THR A 58 11.93 5.90 -14.47
C THR A 58 11.08 4.67 -14.82
N SER A 59 11.68 3.54 -15.17
CA SER A 59 10.98 2.26 -15.34
C SER A 59 10.63 1.57 -14.01
N ARG A 60 11.11 2.10 -12.88
CA ARG A 60 10.95 1.54 -11.54
C ARG A 60 10.20 2.47 -10.60
N ILE A 61 9.23 3.19 -11.10
CA ILE A 61 8.39 4.09 -10.32
C ILE A 61 7.24 3.29 -9.72
N PHE A 62 7.08 3.36 -8.40
CA PHE A 62 5.99 2.75 -7.66
C PHE A 62 5.12 3.81 -7.01
N LEU A 63 3.81 3.68 -7.12
CA LEU A 63 2.86 4.54 -6.42
C LEU A 63 2.39 3.85 -5.15
N GLY A 64 2.56 4.50 -4.01
CA GLY A 64 2.12 3.98 -2.72
C GLY A 64 1.14 4.90 -2.02
N GLY A 65 0.21 4.35 -1.23
CA GLY A 65 -0.69 5.16 -0.45
C GLY A 65 -1.43 4.40 0.65
N PHE A 66 -1.99 5.18 1.58
CA PHE A 66 -2.79 4.68 2.70
C PHE A 66 -4.20 5.27 2.66
N GLY A 67 -5.23 4.51 2.91
CA GLY A 67 -6.63 4.95 2.94
C GLY A 67 -7.06 5.62 1.62
N LYS A 68 -7.38 6.90 1.65
CA LYS A 68 -7.69 7.68 0.45
C LYS A 68 -6.50 7.85 -0.49
N GLY A 69 -5.28 7.92 0.05
CA GLY A 69 -4.06 7.92 -0.75
C GLY A 69 -3.87 6.60 -1.51
N ALA A 70 -4.25 5.47 -0.93
CA ALA A 70 -4.25 4.18 -1.59
C ALA A 70 -5.23 4.13 -2.77
N MET A 71 -6.42 4.71 -2.59
CA MET A 71 -7.40 4.82 -3.69
C MET A 71 -6.88 5.71 -4.82
N LEU A 72 -6.23 6.83 -4.48
CA LEU A 72 -5.61 7.71 -5.48
C LEU A 72 -4.47 7.02 -6.21
N ALA A 73 -3.56 6.35 -5.51
CA ALA A 73 -2.45 5.61 -6.11
C ALA A 73 -2.94 4.56 -7.12
N GLN A 74 -3.98 3.81 -6.75
CA GLN A 74 -4.61 2.85 -7.66
C GLN A 74 -5.26 3.54 -8.87
N TRP A 75 -5.96 4.65 -8.65
CA TRP A 75 -6.58 5.40 -9.73
C TRP A 75 -5.55 5.90 -10.75
N VAL A 76 -4.46 6.53 -10.28
CA VAL A 76 -3.40 7.06 -11.13
C VAL A 76 -2.67 5.94 -11.86
N GLY A 77 -2.33 4.85 -11.15
CA GLY A 77 -1.68 3.69 -11.76
C GLY A 77 -2.53 3.03 -12.86
N LEU A 78 -3.84 2.86 -12.64
CA LEU A 78 -4.75 2.31 -13.65
C LEU A 78 -4.87 3.20 -14.90
N ARG A 79 -4.73 4.51 -14.75
CA ARG A 79 -4.76 5.45 -15.87
C ARG A 79 -3.46 5.50 -16.66
N ASN A 80 -2.34 5.24 -15.97
CA ASN A 80 -1.00 5.40 -16.51
C ASN A 80 -0.15 4.13 -16.29
N PRO A 81 -0.64 2.94 -16.73
CA PRO A 81 0.03 1.68 -16.45
C PRO A 81 1.42 1.55 -17.07
N GLU A 82 1.69 2.34 -18.11
CA GLU A 82 2.99 2.37 -18.81
C GLU A 82 4.04 3.26 -18.09
N GLN A 83 3.60 4.12 -17.17
CA GLN A 83 4.46 5.08 -16.50
C GLN A 83 4.85 4.65 -15.09
N VAL A 84 4.26 3.54 -14.58
CA VAL A 84 4.53 3.05 -13.24
C VAL A 84 4.77 1.54 -13.26
N ALA A 85 5.76 1.10 -12.49
CA ALA A 85 6.12 -0.31 -12.36
C ALA A 85 5.15 -1.11 -11.50
N GLY A 86 4.43 -0.44 -10.58
CA GLY A 86 3.46 -1.09 -9.71
C GLY A 86 2.79 -0.15 -8.73
N VAL A 87 1.74 -0.63 -8.08
CA VAL A 87 0.96 0.13 -7.09
C VAL A 87 0.88 -0.63 -5.78
N ILE A 88 1.05 0.10 -4.67
CA ILE A 88 0.95 -0.42 -3.30
C ILE A 88 -0.16 0.33 -2.57
N ALA A 89 -1.22 -0.37 -2.22
CA ALA A 89 -2.43 0.20 -1.64
C ALA A 89 -2.67 -0.36 -0.22
N CYS A 90 -2.51 0.50 0.81
CA CYS A 90 -2.68 0.10 2.20
C CYS A 90 -4.02 0.62 2.74
N ASN A 91 -4.84 -0.25 3.28
CA ASN A 91 -6.10 0.08 3.98
C ASN A 91 -6.98 1.06 3.19
N GLY A 92 -7.06 0.91 1.88
CA GLY A 92 -7.86 1.77 1.01
C GLY A 92 -8.66 0.97 -0.01
N PRO A 93 -9.86 1.47 -0.38
CA PRO A 93 -10.70 0.78 -1.33
C PRO A 93 -10.09 0.84 -2.74
N PHE A 94 -10.42 -0.15 -3.53
CA PHE A 94 -10.16 -0.10 -4.96
C PHE A 94 -11.15 0.86 -5.64
N PRO A 95 -10.72 1.68 -6.60
CA PRO A 95 -11.63 2.55 -7.32
C PRO A 95 -12.57 1.71 -8.22
N SER A 96 -13.84 1.60 -7.80
CA SER A 96 -14.85 0.74 -8.42
C SER A 96 -15.91 1.48 -9.23
N ASN A 97 -15.74 2.79 -9.47
CA ASN A 97 -16.67 3.55 -10.27
C ASN A 97 -16.60 3.16 -11.77
N LYS A 98 -17.62 3.51 -12.54
CA LYS A 98 -17.70 3.16 -13.98
C LYS A 98 -16.48 3.60 -14.78
N ARG A 99 -15.83 4.72 -14.41
CA ARG A 99 -14.64 5.23 -15.08
C ARG A 99 -13.42 4.36 -14.77
N ALA A 100 -13.25 3.94 -13.52
CA ALA A 100 -12.18 3.02 -13.15
C ALA A 100 -12.30 1.68 -13.88
N LEU A 101 -13.51 1.13 -13.96
CA LEU A 101 -13.76 -0.14 -14.67
C LEU A 101 -13.34 -0.07 -16.16
N ALA A 102 -13.54 1.08 -16.80
CA ALA A 102 -13.13 1.27 -18.19
C ALA A 102 -11.60 1.19 -18.38
N LEU A 103 -10.81 1.49 -17.33
CA LEU A 103 -9.35 1.46 -17.37
C LEU A 103 -8.77 0.06 -17.16
N TRP A 104 -9.55 -0.89 -16.68
CA TRP A 104 -9.05 -2.22 -16.30
C TRP A 104 -8.43 -2.97 -17.47
N LYS A 105 -8.97 -2.81 -18.67
CA LYS A 105 -8.43 -3.50 -19.86
C LYS A 105 -6.99 -3.08 -20.16
N GLN A 106 -6.69 -1.78 -20.07
CA GLN A 106 -5.34 -1.25 -20.35
C GLN A 106 -4.36 -1.55 -19.21
N ALA A 107 -4.86 -1.69 -17.97
CA ALA A 107 -4.04 -1.90 -16.77
C ALA A 107 -3.79 -3.38 -16.43
N ARG A 108 -4.08 -4.32 -17.32
CA ARG A 108 -3.92 -5.78 -17.04
C ARG A 108 -2.50 -6.18 -16.65
N GLY A 109 -1.50 -5.56 -17.27
CA GLY A 109 -0.09 -5.81 -16.98
C GLY A 109 0.43 -5.14 -15.71
N LEU A 110 -0.31 -4.16 -15.15
CA LEU A 110 0.13 -3.40 -13.97
C LEU A 110 0.00 -4.24 -12.70
N PRO A 111 1.12 -4.52 -11.99
CA PRO A 111 1.05 -5.19 -10.70
C PRO A 111 0.46 -4.27 -9.62
N VAL A 112 -0.53 -4.76 -8.89
CA VAL A 112 -1.15 -4.06 -7.77
C VAL A 112 -1.08 -4.92 -6.52
N LEU A 113 -0.44 -4.43 -5.47
CA LEU A 113 -0.46 -5.01 -4.14
C LEU A 113 -1.43 -4.23 -3.25
N ALA A 114 -2.52 -4.86 -2.84
CA ALA A 114 -3.41 -4.35 -1.82
C ALA A 114 -3.11 -5.02 -0.47
N MET A 115 -2.99 -4.22 0.57
CA MET A 115 -2.72 -4.66 1.93
C MET A 115 -3.83 -4.16 2.84
N GLN A 116 -4.47 -5.07 3.57
CA GLN A 116 -5.60 -4.76 4.43
C GLN A 116 -5.35 -5.26 5.85
N SER A 117 -5.46 -4.37 6.82
CA SER A 117 -5.52 -4.73 8.24
C SER A 117 -6.91 -5.21 8.61
N SER A 118 -7.00 -6.25 9.45
CA SER A 118 -8.26 -6.74 10.00
C SER A 118 -9.03 -5.69 10.81
N ASP A 119 -8.31 -4.73 11.42
CA ASP A 119 -8.90 -3.66 12.26
C ASP A 119 -9.43 -2.49 11.45
N SER A 120 -9.26 -2.50 10.14
CA SER A 120 -9.71 -1.39 9.31
C SER A 120 -11.23 -1.26 9.34
N LYS A 121 -11.73 -0.40 10.23
CA LYS A 121 -13.16 -0.11 10.39
C LYS A 121 -13.79 0.58 9.18
N ARG A 122 -12.96 1.14 8.28
CA ARG A 122 -13.46 1.94 7.14
C ARG A 122 -13.76 1.12 5.91
N PHE A 123 -13.01 0.05 5.68
CA PHE A 123 -13.12 -0.74 4.47
C PHE A 123 -13.14 -2.22 4.87
N GLY A 124 -14.29 -2.84 4.71
CA GLY A 124 -14.49 -4.23 5.08
C GLY A 124 -13.65 -5.18 4.22
N VAL A 125 -13.09 -6.19 4.86
CA VAL A 125 -12.30 -7.24 4.20
C VAL A 125 -13.11 -7.93 3.09
N ASP A 126 -14.40 -8.18 3.31
CA ASP A 126 -15.29 -8.82 2.34
C ASP A 126 -15.42 -8.02 1.04
N GLN A 127 -15.48 -6.68 1.16
CA GLN A 127 -15.48 -5.79 0.00
C GLN A 127 -14.18 -5.90 -0.79
N MET A 128 -13.04 -5.99 -0.10
CA MET A 128 -11.74 -6.14 -0.76
C MET A 128 -11.61 -7.50 -1.44
N ILE A 129 -12.07 -8.58 -0.82
CA ILE A 129 -12.10 -9.92 -1.42
C ILE A 129 -13.00 -9.94 -2.66
N SER A 130 -14.18 -9.34 -2.60
CA SER A 130 -15.08 -9.22 -3.74
C SER A 130 -14.44 -8.43 -4.88
N THR A 131 -13.76 -7.33 -4.54
CA THR A 131 -13.00 -6.52 -5.51
C THR A 131 -11.88 -7.33 -6.15
N MET A 132 -11.09 -8.05 -5.36
CA MET A 132 -10.01 -8.91 -5.86
C MET A 132 -10.55 -9.96 -6.85
N LYS A 133 -11.62 -10.65 -6.50
CA LYS A 133 -12.27 -11.64 -7.40
C LYS A 133 -12.69 -11.01 -8.72
N THR A 134 -13.24 -9.79 -8.67
CA THR A 134 -13.67 -9.06 -9.87
C THR A 134 -12.46 -8.59 -10.69
N ALA A 135 -11.41 -8.09 -10.04
CA ALA A 135 -10.17 -7.68 -10.68
C ALA A 135 -9.50 -8.86 -11.42
N HIS A 136 -9.41 -10.02 -10.77
CA HIS A 136 -8.87 -11.24 -11.38
C HIS A 136 -9.69 -11.70 -12.59
N ARG A 137 -11.04 -11.65 -12.50
CA ARG A 137 -11.91 -11.96 -13.64
C ARG A 137 -11.70 -11.01 -14.83
N ALA A 138 -11.35 -9.76 -14.55
CA ALA A 138 -10.99 -8.76 -15.55
C ALA A 138 -9.55 -8.92 -16.07
N GLY A 139 -8.76 -9.83 -15.50
CA GLY A 139 -7.37 -10.08 -15.88
C GLY A 139 -6.36 -9.09 -15.31
N LEU A 140 -6.70 -8.39 -14.23
CA LEU A 140 -5.76 -7.53 -13.52
C LEU A 140 -4.79 -8.34 -12.67
N ASN A 141 -3.52 -7.93 -12.65
CA ASN A 141 -2.50 -8.48 -11.75
C ASN A 141 -2.66 -7.86 -10.35
N TYR A 142 -3.66 -8.33 -9.62
CA TYR A 142 -4.07 -7.78 -8.33
C TYR A 142 -3.85 -8.80 -7.22
N ARG A 143 -2.96 -8.48 -6.28
CA ARG A 143 -2.65 -9.32 -5.11
C ARG A 143 -3.22 -8.65 -3.86
N LEU A 144 -3.91 -9.43 -3.01
CA LEU A 144 -4.44 -8.96 -1.73
C LEU A 144 -3.78 -9.73 -0.59
N ILE A 145 -3.19 -8.99 0.35
CA ILE A 145 -2.67 -9.53 1.61
C ILE A 145 -3.52 -8.98 2.75
N ARG A 146 -4.00 -9.86 3.60
CA ARG A 146 -4.64 -9.51 4.85
C ARG A 146 -3.63 -9.64 5.98
N PHE A 147 -3.50 -8.60 6.78
CA PHE A 147 -2.75 -8.60 8.01
C PHE A 147 -3.71 -8.67 9.19
N GLU A 148 -3.47 -9.61 10.09
CA GLU A 148 -4.22 -9.68 11.34
C GLU A 148 -3.54 -8.74 12.34
N SER A 149 -4.31 -7.77 12.82
CA SER A 149 -3.88 -7.04 14.00
C SER A 149 -3.87 -8.01 15.16
N ARG A 150 -2.74 -8.15 15.81
CA ARG A 150 -2.74 -8.77 17.13
C ARG A 150 -3.58 -7.86 18.02
N SER A 151 -4.81 -8.26 18.30
CA SER A 151 -5.59 -7.64 19.36
C SER A 151 -4.72 -7.72 20.61
N GLU A 152 -4.22 -6.56 21.06
CA GLU A 152 -3.75 -6.46 22.44
C GLU A 152 -4.88 -7.02 23.28
N GLU A 153 -4.60 -8.04 24.09
CA GLU A 153 -5.53 -8.46 25.16
C GLU A 153 -5.99 -7.19 25.85
N PRO A 154 -7.29 -7.09 26.23
CA PRO A 154 -7.78 -5.89 26.88
C PRO A 154 -6.87 -5.59 28.07
N LEU A 155 -6.07 -4.55 27.97
CA LEU A 155 -5.21 -4.08 29.06
C LEU A 155 -6.12 -3.88 30.26
N ASP A 156 -5.86 -4.62 31.33
CA ASP A 156 -6.49 -4.42 32.61
C ASP A 156 -6.38 -2.92 32.93
N PRO A 157 -7.50 -2.20 33.11
CA PRO A 157 -7.47 -0.74 33.33
C PRO A 157 -6.60 -0.32 34.52
N ALA A 158 -6.23 -1.25 35.41
CA ALA A 158 -5.27 -1.01 36.49
C ALA A 158 -3.81 -0.87 36.03
N ASN A 159 -3.46 -1.28 34.81
CA ASN A 159 -2.08 -1.28 34.27
C ASN A 159 -1.85 -0.25 33.17
N ALA A 160 -2.85 0.57 32.84
CA ALA A 160 -2.82 1.51 31.72
C ALA A 160 -1.84 2.69 31.88
N GLN A 161 -1.24 2.87 33.06
CA GLN A 161 -0.34 4.00 33.34
C GLN A 161 1.15 3.70 33.14
N SER A 162 1.55 2.44 33.03
CA SER A 162 2.97 2.06 32.88
C SER A 162 3.46 1.89 31.43
N HIS A 163 2.56 1.90 30.45
CA HIS A 163 2.90 1.65 29.03
C HIS A 163 3.03 2.92 28.15
N ARG A 164 3.30 4.10 28.74
CA ARG A 164 3.57 5.33 27.97
C ARG A 164 5.03 5.53 27.57
N GLU A 165 5.92 4.66 27.98
CA GLU A 165 7.29 4.64 27.47
C GLU A 165 7.31 3.64 26.31
N ALA A 166 7.55 4.16 25.11
CA ALA A 166 7.66 3.37 23.89
C ALA A 166 8.73 2.28 24.08
N ASP A 167 8.30 1.04 24.19
CA ASP A 167 9.18 -0.11 24.24
C ASP A 167 9.91 -0.24 22.90
N PRO A 168 11.25 -0.25 22.86
CA PRO A 168 11.99 -0.39 21.61
C PRO A 168 11.89 -1.79 20.98
N GLU A 169 11.20 -2.74 21.59
CA GLU A 169 10.98 -4.10 21.08
C GLU A 169 9.80 -4.24 20.10
N PHE A 170 9.23 -3.13 19.62
CA PHE A 170 8.11 -3.16 18.67
C PHE A 170 8.55 -3.45 17.23
N GLU A 171 9.47 -4.40 17.03
CA GLU A 171 9.89 -4.88 15.69
C GLU A 171 8.80 -5.67 14.94
N GLY A 172 7.67 -5.94 15.56
CA GLY A 172 6.55 -6.69 15.01
C GLY A 172 5.30 -5.87 14.72
N SER A 173 5.41 -4.52 14.58
CA SER A 173 4.21 -3.73 14.29
C SER A 173 3.65 -4.10 12.92
N LEU A 174 2.32 -4.10 12.80
CA LEU A 174 1.58 -4.30 11.56
C LEU A 174 2.14 -3.44 10.41
N GLU A 175 2.56 -2.23 10.71
CA GLU A 175 3.17 -1.30 9.74
C GLU A 175 4.51 -1.82 9.21
N VAL A 176 5.33 -2.42 10.04
CA VAL A 176 6.61 -3.00 9.64
C VAL A 176 6.39 -4.22 8.73
N GLU A 177 5.42 -5.07 9.04
CA GLU A 177 5.08 -6.23 8.20
C GLU A 177 4.55 -5.77 6.83
N MET A 178 3.69 -4.76 6.79
CA MET A 178 3.22 -4.14 5.55
C MET A 178 4.37 -3.55 4.72
N LEU A 179 5.31 -2.87 5.35
CA LEU A 179 6.48 -2.30 4.67
C LEU A 179 7.41 -3.40 4.14
N ARG A 180 7.61 -4.50 4.88
CA ARG A 180 8.37 -5.67 4.41
C ARG A 180 7.70 -6.32 3.19
N ALA A 181 6.38 -6.50 3.22
CA ALA A 181 5.63 -7.02 2.08
C ALA A 181 5.72 -6.09 0.86
N ALA A 182 5.59 -4.78 1.07
CA ALA A 182 5.77 -3.78 0.02
C ALA A 182 7.17 -3.85 -0.60
N ASN A 183 8.23 -3.95 0.23
CA ASN A 183 9.60 -4.08 -0.25
C ASN A 183 9.81 -5.36 -1.08
N ARG A 184 9.30 -6.51 -0.62
CA ARG A 184 9.37 -7.77 -1.36
C ARG A 184 8.64 -7.67 -2.70
N PHE A 185 7.48 -7.04 -2.72
CA PHE A 185 6.72 -6.80 -3.95
C PHE A 185 7.51 -5.96 -4.95
N MET A 186 8.05 -4.83 -4.53
CA MET A 186 8.88 -3.98 -5.38
C MET A 186 10.11 -4.72 -5.89
N MET A 187 10.82 -5.43 -5.01
CA MET A 187 12.01 -6.20 -5.38
C MET A 187 11.67 -7.33 -6.37
N GLY A 188 10.57 -8.03 -6.17
CA GLY A 188 10.09 -9.05 -7.09
C GLY A 188 9.89 -8.51 -8.51
N ILE A 189 9.26 -7.34 -8.64
CA ILE A 189 9.07 -6.67 -9.93
C ILE A 189 10.41 -6.25 -10.55
N VAL A 190 11.28 -5.61 -9.77
CA VAL A 190 12.58 -5.10 -10.24
C VAL A 190 13.52 -6.21 -10.69
N THR A 191 13.52 -7.35 -10.00
CA THR A 191 14.40 -8.49 -10.31
C THR A 191 13.76 -9.49 -11.27
N GLY A 192 12.47 -9.36 -11.57
CA GLY A 192 11.72 -10.33 -12.37
C GLY A 192 11.55 -11.68 -11.67
N THR A 193 11.66 -11.72 -10.34
CA THR A 193 11.54 -12.94 -9.54
C THR A 193 10.25 -12.95 -8.73
N ASP A 194 9.63 -14.12 -8.56
CA ASP A 194 8.47 -14.26 -7.68
C ASP A 194 8.97 -14.43 -6.24
N ILE A 195 9.03 -13.31 -5.52
CA ILE A 195 9.44 -13.29 -4.11
C ILE A 195 8.19 -13.47 -3.25
N PRO A 196 8.17 -14.43 -2.30
CA PRO A 196 7.06 -14.58 -1.36
C PRO A 196 6.81 -13.29 -0.59
N LEU A 197 5.58 -12.77 -0.62
CA LEU A 197 5.22 -11.50 0.02
C LEU A 197 5.13 -11.61 1.55
N LEU A 198 4.75 -12.78 2.03
CA LEU A 198 4.76 -13.11 3.46
C LEU A 198 5.91 -14.08 3.72
N SER A 199 6.50 -13.99 4.91
CA SER A 199 7.37 -15.06 5.41
C SER A 199 6.50 -16.32 5.52
N GLU A 200 6.99 -17.45 5.02
CA GLU A 200 6.33 -18.71 5.35
C GLU A 200 6.27 -18.82 6.88
N PRO A 201 5.12 -19.17 7.49
CA PRO A 201 5.11 -19.48 8.90
C PRO A 201 6.16 -20.59 9.10
N GLU A 202 7.10 -20.40 10.02
CA GLU A 202 7.98 -21.48 10.44
C GLU A 202 7.06 -22.63 10.85
N VAL A 203 6.97 -23.63 9.98
CA VAL A 203 6.29 -24.88 10.33
C VAL A 203 7.16 -25.47 11.42
N PRO A 204 6.70 -25.57 12.68
CA PRO A 204 7.51 -26.20 13.70
C PRO A 204 7.80 -27.61 13.18
N GLU A 205 9.10 -27.93 13.03
CA GLU A 205 9.52 -29.30 12.70
C GLU A 205 8.74 -30.21 13.63
N GLN A 206 7.85 -31.00 13.06
CA GLN A 206 7.16 -32.05 13.80
C GLN A 206 8.24 -32.97 14.32
N SER A 207 8.69 -32.66 15.54
CA SER A 207 9.58 -33.51 16.29
C SER A 207 8.97 -34.92 16.29
N SER A 208 9.68 -35.81 15.65
CA SER A 208 9.50 -37.24 15.58
C SER A 208 9.22 -37.85 16.97
N TRP A 209 7.93 -37.92 17.31
CA TRP A 209 7.47 -38.76 18.40
C TRP A 209 6.71 -39.96 17.81
N LEU A 210 7.45 -40.80 17.11
CA LEU A 210 7.04 -42.16 16.80
C LEU A 210 8.30 -43.03 16.86
N GLN A 211 8.60 -43.49 18.06
CA GLN A 211 9.26 -44.77 18.34
C GLN A 211 8.51 -45.44 19.49
#